data_ce7bc89355cc1e17753ddac90980d68c
#
_entry.id   ce7bc89355cc1e17753ddac90980d68c
#
_cell.length_a   1.000
_cell.length_b   1.000
_cell.length_c   1.000
_cell.angle_alpha   90.00
_cell.angle_beta   90.00
_cell.angle_gamma   90.00
#
_symmetry.space_group_name_H-M   'P 1'
#
loop_
_entity.id
_entity.type
_entity.pdbx_description
1 polymer ?
#
loop_
_entity_poly.entity_id
_entity_poly.type
_entity_poly.pdbx_seq_one_letter_code
_entity_poly.pdbx_strand_id
1 'polypeptide(L)'
;MSKPESMSPAERSLRARIAAHAMHARRDPAETTAKARAAFLNKFERQADPEGQLPPEERQRRAEHLRRAHFARLAKASAKCLFLNLWAGRPWRRVARLR
;
A
#
# COMPACT_ATOMS: atom_id res chain seq x y z
N MET A 1 4.95 -1.62 36.44
CA MET A 1 4.87 -1.44 34.97
C MET A 1 4.24 -2.66 34.33
N SER A 2 3.22 -2.45 33.52
CA SER A 2 2.62 -3.56 32.80
C SER A 2 3.54 -3.99 31.64
N LYS A 3 3.80 -5.28 31.55
CA LYS A 3 4.58 -5.83 30.44
C LYS A 3 3.77 -5.77 29.16
N PRO A 4 4.42 -5.61 27.97
CA PRO A 4 3.67 -5.61 26.71
C PRO A 4 2.84 -6.86 26.50
N GLU A 5 3.30 -8.00 27.01
CA GLU A 5 2.59 -9.27 26.87
C GLU A 5 1.30 -9.31 27.70
N SER A 6 1.17 -8.44 28.70
CA SER A 6 -0.03 -8.42 29.53
C SER A 6 -1.14 -7.57 28.98
N MET A 7 -0.89 -6.82 27.91
CA MET A 7 -1.91 -6.00 27.28
C MET A 7 -2.83 -6.81 26.38
N SER A 8 -4.12 -6.54 26.47
CA SER A 8 -5.09 -7.15 25.57
C SER A 8 -4.90 -6.66 24.13
N PRO A 9 -5.38 -7.41 23.13
CA PRO A 9 -5.35 -6.93 21.75
C PRO A 9 -6.07 -5.59 21.57
N ALA A 10 -7.17 -5.36 22.31
CA ALA A 10 -7.90 -4.11 22.25
C ALA A 10 -7.05 -2.94 22.75
N GLU A 11 -6.34 -3.14 23.86
CA GLU A 11 -5.47 -2.12 24.42
C GLU A 11 -4.32 -1.80 23.47
N ARG A 12 -3.72 -2.82 22.87
CA ARG A 12 -2.65 -2.61 21.90
C ARG A 12 -3.14 -1.79 20.70
N SER A 13 -4.32 -2.10 20.23
CA SER A 13 -4.94 -1.39 19.11
C SER A 13 -5.20 0.08 19.44
N LEU A 14 -5.73 0.33 20.65
CA LEU A 14 -6.00 1.70 21.09
C LEU A 14 -4.69 2.50 21.27
N ARG A 15 -3.66 1.89 21.85
CA ARG A 15 -2.36 2.55 22.02
C ARG A 15 -1.74 2.89 20.65
N ALA A 16 -1.83 1.97 19.71
CA ALA A 16 -1.31 2.21 18.35
C ALA A 16 -2.08 3.37 17.68
N ARG A 17 -3.38 3.42 17.86
CA ARG A 17 -4.22 4.48 17.30
C ARG A 17 -3.88 5.83 17.93
N ILE A 18 -3.72 5.88 19.23
CA ILE A 18 -3.33 7.12 19.94
C ILE A 18 -1.97 7.60 19.43
N ALA A 19 -0.99 6.71 19.32
CA ALA A 19 0.34 7.05 18.84
C ALA A 19 0.29 7.57 17.39
N ALA A 20 -0.49 6.93 16.53
CA ALA A 20 -0.64 7.34 15.13
C ALA A 20 -1.24 8.74 15.03
N HIS A 21 -2.32 9.00 15.77
CA HIS A 21 -2.95 10.32 15.75
C HIS A 21 -2.05 11.40 16.34
N ALA A 22 -1.32 11.08 17.39
CA ALA A 22 -0.36 12.03 17.98
C ALA A 22 0.74 12.38 16.97
N MET A 23 1.23 11.40 16.23
CA MET A 23 2.22 11.64 15.19
C MET A 23 1.65 12.50 14.05
N HIS A 24 0.45 12.16 13.58
CA HIS A 24 -0.20 12.90 12.49
C HIS A 24 -0.54 14.34 12.88
N ALA A 25 -0.84 14.57 14.17
CA ALA A 25 -1.11 15.92 14.66
C ALA A 25 0.14 16.80 14.61
N ARG A 26 1.32 16.21 14.76
CA ARG A 26 2.59 16.94 14.80
C ARG A 26 3.26 17.05 13.44
N ARG A 27 2.98 16.17 12.52
CA ARG A 27 3.67 16.09 11.23
C ARG A 27 2.70 16.10 10.07
N ASP A 28 3.11 16.75 8.99
CA ASP A 28 2.38 16.68 7.74
C ASP A 28 2.54 15.28 7.15
N PRO A 29 1.44 14.58 6.81
CA PRO A 29 1.52 13.28 6.18
C PRO A 29 2.36 13.25 4.90
N ALA A 30 2.33 14.34 4.13
CA ALA A 30 3.12 14.44 2.91
C ALA A 30 4.62 14.38 3.21
N GLU A 31 5.07 15.07 4.27
CA GLU A 31 6.47 15.05 4.69
C GLU A 31 6.88 13.67 5.22
N THR A 32 6.01 13.06 6.02
CA THR A 32 6.28 11.77 6.63
C THR A 32 6.49 10.68 5.57
N THR A 33 5.73 10.75 4.47
CA THR A 33 5.78 9.74 3.40
C THR A 33 6.66 10.13 2.22
N ALA A 34 7.23 11.35 2.22
CA ALA A 34 7.99 11.86 1.07
C ALA A 34 9.16 10.95 0.70
N LYS A 35 9.91 10.48 1.69
CA LYS A 35 11.06 9.62 1.47
C LYS A 35 10.65 8.27 0.88
N ALA A 36 9.58 7.70 1.40
CA ALA A 36 9.06 6.43 0.90
C ALA A 36 8.55 6.56 -0.54
N ARG A 37 7.87 7.67 -0.86
CA ARG A 37 7.40 7.93 -2.21
C ARG A 37 8.56 8.10 -3.18
N ALA A 38 9.59 8.84 -2.77
CA ALA A 38 10.78 9.04 -3.59
C ALA A 38 11.49 7.70 -3.86
N ALA A 39 11.64 6.85 -2.85
CA ALA A 39 12.25 5.55 -3.00
C ALA A 39 11.44 4.65 -3.95
N PHE A 40 10.13 4.70 -3.85
CA PHE A 40 9.22 3.94 -4.71
C PHE A 40 9.37 4.36 -6.18
N LEU A 41 9.37 5.67 -6.44
CA LEU A 41 9.53 6.19 -7.80
C LEU A 41 10.92 5.89 -8.36
N ASN A 42 11.96 6.02 -7.53
CA ASN A 42 13.33 5.74 -7.94
C ASN A 42 13.53 4.26 -8.31
N LYS A 43 12.75 3.37 -7.71
CA LYS A 43 12.77 1.96 -8.05
C LYS A 43 12.50 1.74 -9.55
N PHE A 44 11.51 2.44 -10.09
CA PHE A 44 11.16 2.30 -11.50
C PHE A 44 12.22 2.91 -12.42
N GLU A 45 12.84 3.99 -12.01
CA GLU A 45 13.96 4.56 -12.78
C GLU A 45 15.13 3.60 -12.84
N ARG A 46 15.44 2.93 -11.73
CA ARG A 46 16.51 1.93 -11.70
C ARG A 46 16.17 0.71 -12.55
N GLN A 47 14.90 0.30 -12.59
CA GLN A 47 14.47 -0.78 -13.45
C GLN A 47 14.55 -0.41 -14.92
N ALA A 48 14.22 0.85 -15.25
CA ALA A 48 14.26 1.33 -16.62
C ALA A 48 15.70 1.45 -17.16
N ASP A 49 16.62 1.82 -16.30
CA ASP A 49 18.01 2.10 -16.69
C ASP A 49 18.99 1.63 -15.60
N PRO A 50 19.19 0.29 -15.50
CA PRO A 50 20.08 -0.26 -14.47
C PRO A 50 21.52 0.22 -14.59
N GLU A 51 21.97 0.53 -15.81
CA GLU A 51 23.35 0.91 -16.08
C GLU A 51 23.56 2.41 -16.17
N GLY A 52 22.53 3.21 -16.09
CA GLY A 52 22.62 4.65 -16.15
C GLY A 52 23.03 5.21 -17.50
N GLN A 53 22.69 4.51 -18.58
CA GLN A 53 23.13 4.88 -19.93
C GLN A 53 22.12 5.71 -20.72
N LEU A 54 20.87 5.78 -20.25
CA LEU A 54 19.82 6.51 -20.96
C LEU A 54 19.80 7.99 -20.59
N PRO A 55 19.40 8.87 -21.52
CA PRO A 55 19.16 10.26 -21.17
C PRO A 55 18.07 10.35 -20.08
N PRO A 56 18.11 11.38 -19.22
CA PRO A 56 17.12 11.48 -18.13
C PRO A 56 15.68 11.48 -18.61
N GLU A 57 15.38 12.12 -19.73
CA GLU A 57 14.02 12.17 -20.29
C GLU A 57 13.51 10.80 -20.70
N GLU A 58 14.36 10.03 -21.38
CA GLU A 58 13.99 8.68 -21.80
C GLU A 58 13.86 7.74 -20.61
N ARG A 59 14.73 7.89 -19.61
CA ARG A 59 14.64 7.10 -18.38
C ARG A 59 13.34 7.37 -17.66
N GLN A 60 12.95 8.63 -17.55
CA GLN A 60 11.69 9.03 -16.91
C GLN A 60 10.47 8.48 -17.67
N ARG A 61 10.51 8.55 -19.00
CA ARG A 61 9.44 8.02 -19.83
C ARG A 61 9.25 6.52 -19.61
N ARG A 62 10.33 5.77 -19.63
CA ARG A 62 10.29 4.32 -19.40
C ARG A 62 9.88 3.98 -17.98
N ALA A 63 10.36 4.73 -17.01
CA ALA A 63 9.99 4.55 -15.60
C ALA A 63 8.49 4.78 -15.40
N GLU A 64 7.93 5.77 -16.07
CA GLU A 64 6.49 6.06 -15.98
C GLU A 64 5.67 4.89 -16.52
N HIS A 65 6.08 4.32 -17.64
CA HIS A 65 5.39 3.14 -18.18
C HIS A 65 5.51 1.92 -17.26
N LEU A 66 6.68 1.72 -16.66
CA LEU A 66 6.86 0.64 -15.70
C LEU A 66 5.98 0.85 -14.46
N ARG A 67 5.85 2.08 -13.99
CA ARG A 67 4.98 2.43 -12.88
C ARG A 67 3.52 2.14 -13.22
N ARG A 68 3.08 2.56 -14.38
CA ARG A 68 1.71 2.29 -14.85
C ARG A 68 1.44 0.79 -14.98
N ALA A 69 2.42 0.04 -15.51
CA ALA A 69 2.30 -1.40 -15.62
C ALA A 69 2.19 -2.06 -14.24
N HIS A 70 2.96 -1.56 -13.26
CA HIS A 70 2.90 -2.06 -11.89
C HIS A 70 1.50 -1.89 -11.29
N PHE A 71 0.93 -0.68 -11.41
CA PHE A 71 -0.41 -0.42 -10.89
C PHE A 71 -1.49 -1.18 -11.66
N ALA A 72 -1.31 -1.36 -12.97
CA ALA A 72 -2.23 -2.16 -13.76
C ALA A 72 -2.24 -3.62 -13.31
N ARG A 73 -1.07 -4.17 -12.99
CA ARG A 73 -0.98 -5.54 -12.45
C ARG A 73 -1.65 -5.65 -11.09
N LEU A 74 -1.48 -4.64 -10.24
CA LEU A 74 -2.15 -4.62 -8.94
C LEU A 74 -3.66 -4.53 -9.10
N ALA A 75 -4.13 -3.70 -10.02
CA ALA A 75 -5.56 -3.57 -10.30
C ALA A 75 -6.14 -4.90 -10.82
N LYS A 76 -5.41 -5.56 -11.71
CA LYS A 76 -5.81 -6.87 -12.23
C LYS A 76 -5.88 -7.92 -11.12
N ALA A 77 -4.88 -7.95 -10.25
CA ALA A 77 -4.85 -8.88 -9.12
C ALA A 77 -5.98 -8.59 -8.13
N SER A 78 -6.24 -7.30 -7.84
CA SER A 78 -7.33 -6.90 -6.96
C SER A 78 -8.69 -7.26 -7.53
N ALA A 79 -8.90 -7.03 -8.82
CA ALA A 79 -10.15 -7.39 -9.49
C ALA A 79 -10.37 -8.90 -9.45
N LYS A 80 -9.33 -9.68 -9.69
CA LYS A 80 -9.41 -11.13 -9.61
C LYS A 80 -9.74 -11.61 -8.20
N CYS A 81 -9.06 -11.04 -7.19
CA CYS A 81 -9.33 -11.35 -5.80
C CYS A 81 -10.74 -10.99 -5.40
N LEU A 82 -11.20 -9.81 -5.80
CA LEU A 82 -12.55 -9.35 -5.52
C LEU A 82 -13.60 -10.26 -6.17
N PHE A 83 -13.37 -10.63 -7.42
CA PHE A 83 -14.23 -11.56 -8.14
C PHE A 83 -14.30 -12.91 -7.46
N LEU A 84 -13.16 -13.49 -7.09
CA LEU A 84 -13.10 -14.76 -6.39
C LEU A 84 -13.81 -14.69 -5.03
N ASN A 85 -13.61 -13.60 -4.31
CA ASN A 85 -14.27 -13.41 -3.02
C ASN A 85 -15.78 -13.29 -3.17
N LEU A 86 -16.25 -12.63 -4.22
CA LEU A 86 -17.67 -12.51 -4.50
C LEU A 86 -18.31 -13.85 -4.85
N TRP A 87 -17.58 -14.70 -5.55
CA TRP A 87 -18.11 -16.01 -6.00
C TRP A 87 -17.79 -17.15 -5.04
N ALA A 88 -16.80 -16.98 -4.16
CA ALA A 88 -16.35 -18.05 -3.28
C ALA A 88 -17.16 -18.21 -1.98
N GLY A 89 -18.37 -17.64 -1.94
CA GLY A 89 -19.29 -17.93 -0.84
C GLY A 89 -19.05 -17.16 0.43
N ARG A 90 -18.86 -15.84 0.34
CA ARG A 90 -18.80 -15.01 1.52
C ARG A 90 -20.11 -15.09 2.31
N PRO A 91 -20.05 -15.03 3.64
CA PRO A 91 -21.25 -15.20 4.48
C PRO A 91 -22.38 -14.25 4.12
N TRP A 92 -22.08 -12.99 3.80
CA TRP A 92 -23.09 -12.01 3.45
C TRP A 92 -23.86 -12.40 2.18
N ARG A 93 -23.22 -13.11 1.28
CA ARG A 93 -23.84 -13.59 0.06
C ARG A 93 -24.86 -14.70 0.36
N ARG A 94 -24.52 -15.59 1.27
CA ARG A 94 -25.44 -16.63 1.69
C ARG A 94 -26.69 -16.06 2.31
N VAL A 95 -26.52 -15.03 3.15
CA VAL A 95 -27.65 -14.33 3.77
C VAL A 95 -28.54 -13.71 2.70
N ALA A 96 -27.96 -13.10 1.68
CA ALA A 96 -28.72 -12.52 0.58
C ALA A 96 -29.55 -13.56 -0.16
N ARG A 97 -29.07 -14.80 -0.29
CA ARG A 97 -29.82 -15.88 -0.93
C ARG A 97 -30.98 -16.39 -0.13
N LEU A 98 -30.94 -16.21 1.19
CA LEU A 98 -32.00 -16.67 2.08
C LEU A 98 -33.20 -15.75 2.11
N ARG A 99 -33.13 -14.61 1.49
CA ARG A 99 -34.27 -13.67 1.41
C ARG A 99 -35.23 -14.07 0.31
#